data_8a84cb99b18cdbf447c9f82b2e427800
#
_entry.id   8a84cb99b18cdbf447c9f82b2e427800
#
_cell.length_a   1.000
_cell.length_b   1.000
_cell.length_c   1.000
_cell.angle_alpha   90.00
_cell.angle_beta   90.00
_cell.angle_gamma   90.00
#
_symmetry.space_group_name_H-M   'P 1'
#
loop_
_entity.id
_entity.type
_entity.pdbx_description
1 polymer ?
#
loop_
_entity_poly.entity_id
_entity_poly.type
_entity_poly.pdbx_seq_one_letter_code
_entity_poly.pdbx_strand_id
1 'polypeptide(L)'
;MEELPFRVFVGVDWGDELHQVCSVLGGKPQQRRFEHSGKGIAALVSWLMELCERQPATVAIAIERPHGVLIDALLEHGFAVFSINPKQLDRFRDRFSVAGAKDDSRDALVLASSLRTDPQAFRRVEPEDPLIIQLREISRAHRNLERDHRRLCNQLRDQLNRFFPQVLELSNAADEPWVWSLLERFPSPEKVRHAHQSSLERILREHRISRVTALEALEILKSPPLPVAEGVVEAATQHIALLLPRLCLVNDQRRQCGQHMDRLVKKLGETEDAQPGTKREHRDVEILLSQPGVGGIVAATVLAEAHQPLVQRNYHVLRTCGGIAPVTRQSGKTRNVTMRYACNHRLRQAFHWWGNAVCQCDPKAHALYLEHRRMNHSHARALRAVMDRRLNILMACLRSGHLYERDHAPKKGLDNT
;
A
#
# COMPACT_ATOMS: atom_id res chain seq x y z
N MET A 1 26.23 -26.03 -10.95
CA MET A 1 25.89 -25.14 -9.80
C MET A 1 26.99 -24.09 -9.82
N GLU A 2 26.65 -22.84 -10.18
CA GLU A 2 27.59 -21.75 -10.00
C GLU A 2 27.86 -21.61 -8.49
N GLU A 3 29.12 -21.66 -8.10
CA GLU A 3 29.51 -21.41 -6.72
C GLU A 3 29.10 -19.98 -6.37
N LEU A 4 28.29 -19.84 -5.32
CA LEU A 4 27.93 -18.51 -4.81
C LEU A 4 29.25 -17.80 -4.39
N PRO A 5 29.42 -16.52 -4.73
CA PRO A 5 30.65 -15.77 -4.43
C PRO A 5 30.83 -15.49 -2.91
N PHE A 6 29.96 -16.06 -2.07
CA PHE A 6 29.90 -15.78 -0.65
C PHE A 6 30.69 -16.82 0.17
N ARG A 7 31.54 -16.32 1.09
CA ARG A 7 32.31 -17.12 2.05
C ARG A 7 31.67 -17.19 3.42
N VAL A 8 30.97 -16.13 3.80
CA VAL A 8 30.31 -15.98 5.12
C VAL A 8 28.81 -15.87 4.91
N PHE A 9 28.05 -16.70 5.61
CA PHE A 9 26.59 -16.66 5.63
C PHE A 9 26.13 -16.23 7.02
N VAL A 10 25.32 -15.20 7.08
CA VAL A 10 24.83 -14.58 8.31
C VAL A 10 23.32 -14.64 8.35
N GLY A 11 22.75 -15.00 9.49
CA GLY A 11 21.33 -14.89 9.74
C GLY A 11 21.11 -13.86 10.85
N VAL A 12 20.17 -12.97 10.65
CA VAL A 12 19.78 -11.96 11.62
C VAL A 12 18.31 -12.13 11.99
N ASP A 13 18.06 -12.51 13.23
CA ASP A 13 16.74 -12.44 13.82
C ASP A 13 16.58 -11.06 14.48
N TRP A 14 15.63 -10.29 13.93
CA TRP A 14 15.43 -8.89 14.28
C TRP A 14 14.55 -8.77 15.53
N GLY A 15 14.98 -8.01 16.51
CA GLY A 15 14.22 -7.64 17.69
C GLY A 15 14.18 -6.12 17.90
N ASP A 16 13.19 -5.64 18.63
CA ASP A 16 13.01 -4.20 18.92
C ASP A 16 14.12 -3.64 19.82
N GLU A 17 14.71 -4.46 20.69
CA GLU A 17 15.78 -4.06 21.61
C GLU A 17 17.12 -4.71 21.25
N LEU A 18 17.10 -5.98 20.86
CA LEU A 18 18.29 -6.79 20.60
C LEU A 18 18.12 -7.60 19.31
N HIS A 19 19.17 -7.59 18.49
CA HIS A 19 19.29 -8.46 17.31
C HIS A 19 20.10 -9.70 17.67
N GLN A 20 19.56 -10.87 17.41
CA GLN A 20 20.31 -12.12 17.49
C GLN A 20 20.94 -12.39 16.12
N VAL A 21 22.25 -12.54 16.08
CA VAL A 21 23.01 -12.73 14.84
C VAL A 21 23.80 -14.03 14.91
N CYS A 22 23.72 -14.83 13.86
CA CYS A 22 24.50 -16.05 13.67
C CYS A 22 25.31 -15.97 12.38
N SER A 23 26.62 -16.05 12.44
CA SER A 23 27.49 -16.23 11.26
C SER A 23 27.92 -17.67 11.12
N VAL A 24 27.96 -18.15 9.86
CA VAL A 24 28.46 -19.48 9.51
C VAL A 24 29.63 -19.32 8.56
N LEU A 25 30.85 -19.55 9.05
CA LEU A 25 32.08 -19.53 8.30
C LEU A 25 32.71 -20.94 8.33
N GLY A 26 32.98 -21.52 7.17
CA GLY A 26 33.54 -22.86 7.08
C GLY A 26 32.70 -23.95 7.80
N GLY A 27 31.39 -23.74 7.91
CA GLY A 27 30.47 -24.65 8.58
C GLY A 27 30.37 -24.51 10.11
N LYS A 28 31.17 -23.63 10.72
CA LYS A 28 31.15 -23.37 12.17
C LYS A 28 30.26 -22.16 12.49
N PRO A 29 29.20 -22.31 13.31
CA PRO A 29 28.36 -21.18 13.72
C PRO A 29 29.01 -20.36 14.84
N GLN A 30 28.94 -19.05 14.74
CA GLN A 30 29.23 -18.10 15.79
C GLN A 30 28.02 -17.23 16.02
N GLN A 31 27.61 -17.04 17.29
CA GLN A 31 26.45 -16.24 17.65
C GLN A 31 26.86 -15.05 18.48
N ARG A 32 26.24 -13.90 18.18
CA ARG A 32 26.37 -12.66 18.95
C ARG A 32 25.04 -11.92 19.03
N ARG A 33 24.92 -11.07 20.05
CA ARG A 33 23.77 -10.17 20.25
C ARG A 33 24.24 -8.73 20.09
N PHE A 34 23.40 -7.93 19.42
CA PHE A 34 23.66 -6.51 19.21
C PHE A 34 22.43 -5.70 19.57
N GLU A 35 22.61 -4.58 20.24
CA GLU A 35 21.49 -3.69 20.58
C GLU A 35 20.91 -3.01 19.35
N HIS A 36 19.61 -2.74 19.35
CA HIS A 36 18.95 -1.91 18.36
C HIS A 36 19.24 -0.42 18.65
N SER A 37 20.49 -0.04 18.52
CA SER A 37 21.01 1.32 18.72
C SER A 37 22.07 1.64 17.70
N GLY A 38 22.36 2.94 17.49
CA GLY A 38 23.43 3.34 16.54
C GLY A 38 24.79 2.70 16.90
N LYS A 39 25.10 2.55 18.19
CA LYS A 39 26.33 1.87 18.65
C LYS A 39 26.28 0.36 18.39
N GLY A 40 25.13 -0.28 18.65
CA GLY A 40 24.96 -1.70 18.42
C GLY A 40 25.02 -2.08 16.95
N ILE A 41 24.41 -1.30 16.06
CA ILE A 41 24.48 -1.49 14.61
C ILE A 41 25.91 -1.28 14.11
N ALA A 42 26.61 -0.24 14.56
CA ALA A 42 28.00 -0.01 14.20
C ALA A 42 28.91 -1.16 14.69
N ALA A 43 28.67 -1.69 15.89
CA ALA A 43 29.40 -2.86 16.40
C ALA A 43 29.13 -4.12 15.56
N LEU A 44 27.88 -4.32 15.11
CA LEU A 44 27.54 -5.43 14.20
C LEU A 44 28.28 -5.29 12.86
N VAL A 45 28.24 -4.12 12.25
CA VAL A 45 28.96 -3.85 11.00
C VAL A 45 30.46 -4.08 11.16
N SER A 46 31.07 -3.56 12.24
CA SER A 46 32.49 -3.77 12.53
C SER A 46 32.84 -5.25 12.68
N TRP A 47 32.02 -6.00 13.43
CA TRP A 47 32.21 -7.45 13.59
C TRP A 47 32.12 -8.21 12.25
N LEU A 48 31.15 -7.86 11.40
CA LEU A 48 31.01 -8.47 10.06
C LEU A 48 32.19 -8.13 9.16
N MET A 49 32.69 -6.89 9.21
CA MET A 49 33.88 -6.46 8.46
C MET A 49 35.14 -7.20 8.89
N GLU A 50 35.30 -7.49 10.20
CA GLU A 50 36.39 -8.33 10.70
C GLU A 50 36.27 -9.78 10.17
N LEU A 51 35.08 -10.37 10.20
CA LEU A 51 34.83 -11.75 9.73
C LEU A 51 35.11 -11.95 8.25
N CYS A 52 34.94 -10.91 7.44
CA CYS A 52 35.13 -10.99 5.99
C CYS A 52 36.44 -10.32 5.51
N GLU A 53 37.38 -10.06 6.42
CA GLU A 53 38.66 -9.40 6.09
C GLU A 53 38.46 -8.10 5.28
N ARG A 54 37.42 -7.32 5.64
CA ARG A 54 36.99 -6.09 4.96
C ARG A 54 36.56 -6.27 3.49
N GLN A 55 36.06 -7.45 3.15
CA GLN A 55 35.48 -7.76 1.84
C GLN A 55 33.95 -7.99 1.96
N PRO A 56 33.10 -6.95 2.16
CA PRO A 56 31.68 -7.11 2.46
C PRO A 56 30.91 -7.84 1.35
N ALA A 57 31.35 -7.73 0.10
CA ALA A 57 30.76 -8.46 -1.03
C ALA A 57 30.82 -10.00 -0.90
N THR A 58 31.66 -10.53 0.00
CA THR A 58 31.78 -11.97 0.27
C THR A 58 30.84 -12.47 1.36
N VAL A 59 30.03 -11.57 1.95
CA VAL A 59 29.06 -11.87 3.03
C VAL A 59 27.65 -11.84 2.50
N ALA A 60 26.92 -12.93 2.71
CA ALA A 60 25.48 -12.97 2.45
C ALA A 60 24.71 -12.98 3.77
N ILE A 61 23.79 -12.03 3.94
CA ILE A 61 23.04 -11.83 5.18
C ILE A 61 21.56 -12.14 4.95
N ALA A 62 21.01 -13.12 5.65
CA ALA A 62 19.60 -13.48 5.65
C ALA A 62 18.83 -12.75 6.76
N ILE A 63 17.67 -12.19 6.41
CA ILE A 63 16.78 -11.53 7.36
C ILE A 63 15.31 -11.76 6.98
N GLU A 64 14.41 -11.78 7.97
CA GLU A 64 12.98 -11.95 7.74
C GLU A 64 12.33 -10.64 7.24
N ARG A 65 12.70 -9.50 7.83
CA ARG A 65 12.15 -8.18 7.48
C ARG A 65 13.10 -7.42 6.56
N PRO A 66 12.74 -7.15 5.30
CA PRO A 66 13.66 -6.56 4.30
C PRO A 66 13.71 -5.02 4.34
N HIS A 67 13.47 -4.38 5.48
CA HIS A 67 13.46 -2.92 5.63
C HIS A 67 13.76 -2.50 7.06
N GLY A 68 14.30 -1.31 7.22
CA GLY A 68 14.64 -0.69 8.49
C GLY A 68 16.12 -0.32 8.60
N VAL A 69 16.44 0.45 9.63
CA VAL A 69 17.78 1.07 9.84
C VAL A 69 18.93 0.05 9.75
N LEU A 70 18.72 -1.16 10.25
CA LEU A 70 19.72 -2.20 10.17
C LEU A 70 20.02 -2.61 8.73
N ILE A 71 18.97 -2.77 7.90
CA ILE A 71 19.13 -3.13 6.48
C ILE A 71 19.85 -2.01 5.72
N ASP A 72 19.43 -0.77 5.95
CA ASP A 72 20.03 0.40 5.31
C ASP A 72 21.53 0.48 5.63
N ALA A 73 21.91 0.31 6.90
CA ALA A 73 23.30 0.29 7.33
C ALA A 73 24.11 -0.86 6.69
N LEU A 74 23.52 -2.07 6.58
CA LEU A 74 24.20 -3.20 5.95
C LEU A 74 24.41 -2.97 4.45
N LEU A 75 23.41 -2.45 3.74
CA LEU A 75 23.50 -2.14 2.32
C LEU A 75 24.50 -1.01 2.04
N GLU A 76 24.50 0.05 2.87
CA GLU A 76 25.45 1.17 2.76
C GLU A 76 26.91 0.71 2.88
N HIS A 77 27.17 -0.29 3.72
CA HIS A 77 28.51 -0.88 3.87
C HIS A 77 28.83 -1.97 2.83
N GLY A 78 27.96 -2.19 1.83
CA GLY A 78 28.21 -3.07 0.70
C GLY A 78 27.97 -4.56 0.96
N PHE A 79 27.26 -4.92 2.05
CA PHE A 79 26.88 -6.31 2.31
C PHE A 79 25.74 -6.75 1.38
N ALA A 80 25.75 -8.03 0.98
CA ALA A 80 24.64 -8.62 0.24
C ALA A 80 23.55 -9.10 1.19
N VAL A 81 22.43 -8.37 1.23
CA VAL A 81 21.28 -8.69 2.11
C VAL A 81 20.22 -9.47 1.33
N PHE A 82 19.65 -10.48 1.98
CA PHE A 82 18.64 -11.38 1.40
C PHE A 82 17.45 -11.51 2.36
N SER A 83 16.24 -11.43 1.85
CA SER A 83 15.01 -11.61 2.62
C SER A 83 14.31 -12.92 2.30
N ILE A 84 13.61 -13.47 3.28
CA ILE A 84 12.80 -14.68 3.15
C ILE A 84 11.37 -14.42 3.63
N ASN A 85 10.41 -15.13 3.01
CA ASN A 85 9.04 -15.09 3.48
C ASN A 85 8.91 -15.85 4.83
N PRO A 86 8.21 -15.29 5.86
CA PRO A 86 8.03 -15.94 7.17
C PRO A 86 7.53 -17.39 7.09
N LYS A 87 6.57 -17.67 6.20
CA LYS A 87 6.05 -19.02 6.01
C LYS A 87 7.05 -20.01 5.41
N GLN A 88 8.02 -19.51 4.63
CA GLN A 88 9.11 -20.34 4.14
C GLN A 88 10.13 -20.59 5.24
N LEU A 89 10.42 -19.56 6.05
CA LEU A 89 11.29 -19.69 7.22
C LEU A 89 10.75 -20.72 8.21
N ASP A 90 9.44 -20.74 8.49
CA ASP A 90 8.81 -21.77 9.35
C ASP A 90 9.08 -23.19 8.83
N ARG A 91 8.99 -23.43 7.52
CA ARG A 91 9.31 -24.73 6.91
C ARG A 91 10.78 -25.10 7.02
N PHE A 92 11.68 -24.11 6.99
CA PHE A 92 13.09 -24.36 7.25
C PHE A 92 13.34 -24.67 8.74
N ARG A 93 12.62 -24.05 9.67
CA ARG A 93 12.67 -24.39 11.12
C ARG A 93 12.32 -25.85 11.37
N ASP A 94 11.26 -26.36 10.72
CA ASP A 94 10.85 -27.77 10.83
C ASP A 94 11.98 -28.76 10.45
N ARG A 95 12.86 -28.37 9.52
CA ARG A 95 14.03 -29.15 9.12
C ARG A 95 15.07 -29.29 10.23
N PHE A 96 15.19 -28.29 11.12
CA PHE A 96 16.19 -28.27 12.18
C PHE A 96 15.65 -28.78 13.52
N SER A 97 14.34 -28.73 13.76
CA SER A 97 13.72 -29.22 14.99
C SER A 97 12.23 -29.46 14.81
N VAL A 98 11.78 -30.66 15.09
CA VAL A 98 10.36 -31.06 15.12
C VAL A 98 9.66 -30.59 16.41
N ALA A 99 10.42 -30.16 17.42
CA ALA A 99 9.90 -29.87 18.76
C ALA A 99 9.20 -28.51 18.91
N GLY A 100 9.11 -27.68 17.84
CA GLY A 100 8.37 -26.42 17.84
C GLY A 100 8.88 -25.33 18.82
N ALA A 101 10.01 -25.55 19.50
CA ALA A 101 10.58 -24.57 20.42
C ALA A 101 11.14 -23.38 19.63
N LYS A 102 10.59 -22.19 19.86
CA LYS A 102 11.06 -20.94 19.29
C LYS A 102 12.16 -20.35 20.18
N ASP A 103 13.33 -20.12 19.58
CA ASP A 103 14.48 -19.48 20.22
C ASP A 103 15.19 -18.61 19.17
N ASP A 104 15.39 -17.34 19.49
CA ASP A 104 15.98 -16.34 18.58
C ASP A 104 17.36 -16.77 18.09
N SER A 105 18.13 -17.49 18.90
CA SER A 105 19.45 -18.01 18.51
C SER A 105 19.35 -19.11 17.43
N ARG A 106 18.28 -19.92 17.49
CA ARG A 106 17.98 -20.93 16.47
C ARG A 106 17.48 -20.27 15.20
N ASP A 107 16.64 -19.27 15.31
CA ASP A 107 16.08 -18.55 14.17
C ASP A 107 17.20 -17.89 13.35
N ALA A 108 18.16 -17.23 14.00
CA ALA A 108 19.35 -16.71 13.34
C ALA A 108 20.21 -17.80 12.67
N LEU A 109 20.39 -18.95 13.33
CA LEU A 109 21.13 -20.08 12.72
C LEU A 109 20.38 -20.68 11.53
N VAL A 110 19.05 -20.85 11.63
CA VAL A 110 18.21 -21.35 10.52
C VAL A 110 18.31 -20.41 9.32
N LEU A 111 18.24 -19.10 9.52
CA LEU A 111 18.40 -18.10 8.46
C LEU A 111 19.74 -18.22 7.76
N ALA A 112 20.85 -18.25 8.50
CA ALA A 112 22.20 -18.37 7.94
C ALA A 112 22.39 -19.68 7.17
N SER A 113 21.97 -20.80 7.77
CA SER A 113 22.13 -22.14 7.20
C SER A 113 21.27 -22.33 5.95
N SER A 114 20.01 -21.84 5.99
CA SER A 114 19.09 -21.94 4.86
C SER A 114 19.54 -21.07 3.68
N LEU A 115 20.07 -19.85 3.92
CA LEU A 115 20.63 -19.03 2.85
C LEU A 115 21.81 -19.73 2.16
N ARG A 116 22.63 -20.44 2.93
CA ARG A 116 23.77 -21.19 2.38
C ARG A 116 23.34 -22.39 1.53
N THR A 117 22.30 -23.12 1.94
CA THR A 117 21.87 -24.36 1.27
C THR A 117 20.86 -24.15 0.15
N ASP A 118 19.98 -23.16 0.30
CA ASP A 118 18.81 -22.92 -0.54
C ASP A 118 18.67 -21.44 -0.93
N PRO A 119 19.69 -20.80 -1.53
CA PRO A 119 19.70 -19.36 -1.85
C PRO A 119 18.54 -18.94 -2.75
N GLN A 120 18.03 -19.83 -3.59
CA GLN A 120 16.88 -19.58 -4.46
C GLN A 120 15.56 -19.33 -3.69
N ALA A 121 15.48 -19.70 -2.40
CA ALA A 121 14.33 -19.39 -1.54
C ALA A 121 14.33 -17.95 -1.04
N PHE A 122 15.45 -17.26 -1.19
CA PHE A 122 15.66 -15.90 -0.73
C PHE A 122 15.61 -14.89 -1.87
N ARG A 123 15.28 -13.65 -1.54
CA ARG A 123 15.28 -12.52 -2.48
C ARG A 123 16.33 -11.52 -2.05
N ARG A 124 17.21 -11.16 -2.98
CA ARG A 124 18.18 -10.09 -2.72
C ARG A 124 17.44 -8.77 -2.47
N VAL A 125 17.88 -8.06 -1.46
CA VAL A 125 17.41 -6.72 -1.13
C VAL A 125 18.35 -5.74 -1.82
N GLU A 126 17.80 -4.93 -2.71
CA GLU A 126 18.56 -3.88 -3.41
C GLU A 126 18.32 -2.54 -2.71
N PRO A 127 19.32 -1.63 -2.71
CA PRO A 127 19.11 -0.25 -2.26
C PRO A 127 17.97 0.39 -3.04
N GLU A 128 17.09 1.07 -2.33
CA GLU A 128 15.98 1.78 -2.96
C GLU A 128 16.28 3.28 -3.09
N ASP A 129 15.73 3.89 -4.14
CA ASP A 129 15.77 5.33 -4.32
C ASP A 129 15.15 6.03 -3.10
N PRO A 130 15.83 7.04 -2.50
CA PRO A 130 15.31 7.79 -1.36
C PRO A 130 13.93 8.41 -1.60
N LEU A 131 13.58 8.80 -2.84
CA LEU A 131 12.27 9.31 -3.19
C LEU A 131 11.21 8.20 -3.15
N ILE A 132 11.56 6.97 -3.50
CA ILE A 132 10.66 5.81 -3.40
C ILE A 132 10.41 5.46 -1.93
N ILE A 133 11.43 5.53 -1.07
CA ILE A 133 11.28 5.32 0.37
C ILE A 133 10.33 6.39 0.95
N GLN A 134 10.57 7.69 0.65
CA GLN A 134 9.68 8.77 1.08
C GLN A 134 8.25 8.59 0.57
N LEU A 135 8.09 8.24 -0.70
CA LEU A 135 6.79 8.01 -1.32
C LEU A 135 6.05 6.86 -0.63
N ARG A 136 6.76 5.81 -0.24
CA ARG A 136 6.20 4.67 0.48
C ARG A 136 5.65 5.07 1.84
N GLU A 137 6.43 5.78 2.63
CA GLU A 137 6.02 6.19 3.98
C GLU A 137 4.83 7.17 3.95
N ILE A 138 4.87 8.18 3.07
CA ILE A 138 3.76 9.13 2.97
C ILE A 138 2.49 8.49 2.40
N SER A 139 2.60 7.56 1.46
CA SER A 139 1.46 6.81 0.91
C SER A 139 0.81 5.91 1.97
N ARG A 140 1.60 5.32 2.87
CA ARG A 140 1.13 4.54 4.02
C ARG A 140 0.43 5.42 5.05
N ALA A 141 0.99 6.60 5.35
CA ALA A 141 0.37 7.59 6.23
C ALA A 141 -0.97 8.07 5.64
N HIS A 142 -1.01 8.45 4.37
CA HIS A 142 -2.24 8.85 3.68
C HIS A 142 -3.34 7.78 3.79
N ARG A 143 -2.99 6.52 3.61
CA ARG A 143 -3.94 5.42 3.72
C ARG A 143 -4.47 5.21 5.14
N ASN A 144 -3.65 5.43 6.16
CA ASN A 144 -4.09 5.37 7.55
C ASN A 144 -5.11 6.50 7.82
N LEU A 145 -4.81 7.71 7.35
CA LEU A 145 -5.71 8.87 7.43
C LEU A 145 -7.04 8.62 6.67
N GLU A 146 -7.03 7.96 5.51
CA GLU A 146 -8.26 7.58 4.82
C GLU A 146 -9.14 6.63 5.64
N ARG A 147 -8.53 5.67 6.35
CA ARG A 147 -9.28 4.77 7.23
C ARG A 147 -9.86 5.49 8.44
N ASP A 148 -9.09 6.40 9.03
CA ASP A 148 -9.54 7.20 10.16
C ASP A 148 -10.67 8.16 9.74
N HIS A 149 -10.53 8.83 8.61
CA HIS A 149 -11.55 9.67 8.02
C HIS A 149 -12.86 8.90 7.83
N ARG A 150 -12.81 7.75 7.17
CA ARG A 150 -14.01 6.91 6.95
C ARG A 150 -14.66 6.47 8.25
N ARG A 151 -13.85 6.10 9.27
CA ARG A 151 -14.34 5.71 10.59
C ARG A 151 -15.08 6.86 11.26
N LEU A 152 -14.51 8.06 11.22
CA LEU A 152 -15.12 9.26 11.80
C LEU A 152 -16.41 9.68 11.06
N CYS A 153 -16.43 9.61 9.73
CA CYS A 153 -17.63 9.85 8.93
C CYS A 153 -18.75 8.85 9.26
N ASN A 154 -18.42 7.57 9.43
CA ASN A 154 -19.41 6.57 9.85
C ASN A 154 -19.95 6.87 11.25
N GLN A 155 -19.10 7.26 12.20
CA GLN A 155 -19.55 7.69 13.54
C GLN A 155 -20.46 8.91 13.48
N LEU A 156 -20.13 9.92 12.67
CA LEU A 156 -20.97 11.09 12.45
C LEU A 156 -22.33 10.69 11.86
N ARG A 157 -22.31 9.86 10.82
CA ARG A 157 -23.53 9.34 10.18
C ARG A 157 -24.42 8.57 11.16
N ASP A 158 -23.83 7.73 12.01
CA ASP A 158 -24.56 6.98 13.02
C ASP A 158 -25.24 7.91 14.03
N GLN A 159 -24.58 9.00 14.47
CA GLN A 159 -25.20 10.00 15.32
C GLN A 159 -26.35 10.71 14.59
N LEU A 160 -26.14 11.18 13.36
CA LEU A 160 -27.15 11.87 12.57
C LEU A 160 -28.39 11.01 12.32
N ASN A 161 -28.23 9.74 12.04
CA ASN A 161 -29.36 8.80 11.87
C ASN A 161 -30.24 8.70 13.11
N ARG A 162 -29.72 8.99 14.31
CA ARG A 162 -30.45 8.85 15.56
C ARG A 162 -31.42 10.01 15.83
N PHE A 163 -31.13 11.24 15.35
CA PHE A 163 -31.94 12.40 15.69
C PHE A 163 -32.08 13.44 14.57
N PHE A 164 -31.16 13.46 13.58
CA PHE A 164 -31.15 14.49 12.53
C PHE A 164 -30.83 13.90 11.14
N PRO A 165 -31.61 12.89 10.68
CA PRO A 165 -31.35 12.22 9.41
C PRO A 165 -31.48 13.12 8.18
N GLN A 166 -32.17 14.25 8.28
CA GLN A 166 -32.32 15.21 7.18
C GLN A 166 -30.99 15.71 6.63
N VAL A 167 -29.96 15.78 7.47
CA VAL A 167 -28.60 16.13 7.02
C VAL A 167 -28.05 15.07 6.05
N LEU A 168 -28.42 13.81 6.23
CA LEU A 168 -27.96 12.69 5.37
C LEU A 168 -28.68 12.65 4.02
N GLU A 169 -29.83 13.31 3.88
CA GLU A 169 -30.48 13.53 2.58
C GLU A 169 -29.65 14.49 1.72
N LEU A 170 -28.97 15.45 2.34
CA LEU A 170 -28.08 16.40 1.66
C LEU A 170 -26.71 15.78 1.31
N SER A 171 -26.19 14.89 2.18
CA SER A 171 -24.92 14.18 2.00
C SER A 171 -24.96 12.84 2.74
N ASN A 172 -25.27 11.77 2.01
CA ASN A 172 -25.48 10.43 2.58
C ASN A 172 -24.26 9.89 3.36
N ALA A 173 -23.05 10.20 2.92
CA ALA A 173 -21.83 9.75 3.58
C ALA A 173 -21.38 10.65 4.74
N ALA A 174 -21.92 11.87 4.86
CA ALA A 174 -21.50 12.91 5.80
C ALA A 174 -19.98 13.20 5.78
N ASP A 175 -19.35 13.00 4.61
CA ASP A 175 -17.89 13.08 4.40
C ASP A 175 -17.45 14.40 3.75
N GLU A 176 -18.37 15.31 3.56
CA GLU A 176 -18.16 16.60 2.89
C GLU A 176 -17.94 17.74 3.89
N PRO A 177 -16.89 18.55 3.75
CA PRO A 177 -16.58 19.64 4.68
C PRO A 177 -17.68 20.66 4.87
N TRP A 178 -18.50 20.94 3.86
CA TRP A 178 -19.61 21.88 3.97
C TRP A 178 -20.70 21.38 4.95
N VAL A 179 -20.91 20.06 5.04
CA VAL A 179 -21.84 19.46 6.01
C VAL A 179 -21.30 19.63 7.44
N TRP A 180 -19.99 19.54 7.61
CA TRP A 180 -19.37 19.78 8.93
C TRP A 180 -19.54 21.24 9.35
N SER A 181 -19.31 22.20 8.44
CA SER A 181 -19.58 23.63 8.68
C SER A 181 -21.06 23.90 8.94
N LEU A 182 -21.97 23.18 8.29
CA LEU A 182 -23.40 23.22 8.56
C LEU A 182 -23.70 22.76 9.99
N LEU A 183 -23.14 21.63 10.43
CA LEU A 183 -23.36 21.07 11.76
C LEU A 183 -22.69 21.88 12.88
N GLU A 184 -21.56 22.52 12.62
CA GLU A 184 -20.96 23.48 13.57
C GLU A 184 -21.89 24.63 13.86
N ARG A 185 -22.59 25.15 12.85
CA ARG A 185 -23.49 26.28 12.99
C ARG A 185 -24.90 25.88 13.46
N PHE A 186 -25.39 24.73 12.96
CA PHE A 186 -26.73 24.23 13.20
C PHE A 186 -26.69 22.77 13.67
N PRO A 187 -26.29 22.52 14.92
CA PRO A 187 -26.01 21.16 15.41
C PRO A 187 -27.28 20.32 15.69
N SER A 188 -28.46 20.91 15.63
CA SER A 188 -29.73 20.22 15.92
C SER A 188 -30.88 20.74 15.04
N PRO A 189 -31.95 19.93 14.85
CA PRO A 189 -33.17 20.38 14.16
C PRO A 189 -33.78 21.66 14.72
N GLU A 190 -33.71 21.85 16.03
CA GLU A 190 -34.22 23.06 16.70
C GLU A 190 -33.44 24.30 16.27
N LYS A 191 -32.10 24.22 16.21
CA LYS A 191 -31.26 25.34 15.76
C LYS A 191 -31.52 25.70 14.30
N VAL A 192 -31.81 24.70 13.44
CA VAL A 192 -32.15 24.94 12.04
C VAL A 192 -33.49 25.63 11.84
N ARG A 193 -34.48 25.45 12.74
CA ARG A 193 -35.76 26.18 12.64
C ARG A 193 -35.57 27.67 12.53
N HIS A 194 -34.58 28.21 13.20
CA HIS A 194 -34.24 29.65 13.22
C HIS A 194 -33.17 30.03 12.16
N ALA A 195 -32.77 29.08 11.30
CA ALA A 195 -31.81 29.38 10.27
C ALA A 195 -32.38 30.23 9.13
N HIS A 196 -31.65 31.27 8.75
CA HIS A 196 -31.96 32.13 7.60
C HIS A 196 -31.29 31.54 6.32
N GLN A 197 -31.94 31.70 5.18
CA GLN A 197 -31.44 31.26 3.88
C GLN A 197 -30.05 31.80 3.61
N SER A 198 -29.78 33.07 3.92
CA SER A 198 -28.47 33.72 3.74
C SER A 198 -27.31 33.03 4.47
N SER A 199 -27.61 32.34 5.59
CA SER A 199 -26.58 31.57 6.31
C SER A 199 -26.17 30.32 5.58
N LEU A 200 -27.13 29.62 4.96
CA LEU A 200 -26.84 28.45 4.14
C LEU A 200 -26.17 28.85 2.81
N GLU A 201 -26.65 29.94 2.16
CA GLU A 201 -25.99 30.47 0.96
C GLU A 201 -24.51 30.76 1.17
N ARG A 202 -24.18 31.33 2.36
CA ARG A 202 -22.78 31.56 2.70
C ARG A 202 -21.99 30.28 2.80
N ILE A 203 -22.46 29.25 3.50
CA ILE A 203 -21.79 27.94 3.65
C ILE A 203 -21.63 27.30 2.28
N LEU A 204 -22.70 27.22 1.47
CA LEU A 204 -22.66 26.61 0.14
C LEU A 204 -21.67 27.34 -0.78
N ARG A 205 -21.62 28.66 -0.74
CA ARG A 205 -20.68 29.47 -1.53
C ARG A 205 -19.24 29.29 -1.07
N GLU A 206 -18.96 29.29 0.24
CA GLU A 206 -17.63 29.07 0.80
C GLU A 206 -17.05 27.71 0.36
N HIS A 207 -17.90 26.70 0.29
CA HIS A 207 -17.51 25.35 -0.13
C HIS A 207 -17.75 25.06 -1.63
N ARG A 208 -18.19 26.07 -2.40
CA ARG A 208 -18.46 25.95 -3.87
C ARG A 208 -19.45 24.82 -4.21
N ILE A 209 -20.49 24.68 -3.40
CA ILE A 209 -21.56 23.71 -3.64
C ILE A 209 -22.62 24.33 -4.54
N SER A 210 -22.90 23.69 -5.69
CA SER A 210 -23.89 24.12 -6.67
C SER A 210 -25.00 23.11 -6.93
N ARG A 211 -24.87 21.88 -6.39
CA ARG A 211 -25.86 20.80 -6.64
C ARG A 211 -27.13 20.91 -5.80
N VAL A 212 -27.16 21.75 -4.80
CA VAL A 212 -28.31 22.04 -3.94
C VAL A 212 -28.36 23.52 -3.68
N THR A 213 -29.54 24.11 -3.75
CA THR A 213 -29.78 25.53 -3.38
C THR A 213 -29.98 25.67 -1.87
N ALA A 214 -29.77 26.87 -1.35
CA ALA A 214 -30.00 27.12 0.08
C ALA A 214 -31.48 26.96 0.47
N LEU A 215 -32.41 27.22 -0.46
CA LEU A 215 -33.84 27.04 -0.22
C LEU A 215 -34.17 25.55 -0.11
N GLU A 216 -33.77 24.73 -1.07
CA GLU A 216 -33.95 23.26 -1.04
C GLU A 216 -33.32 22.66 0.24
N ALA A 217 -32.10 23.07 0.58
CA ALA A 217 -31.43 22.61 1.79
C ALA A 217 -32.22 22.97 3.06
N LEU A 218 -32.80 24.19 3.14
CA LEU A 218 -33.63 24.58 4.26
C LEU A 218 -34.93 23.79 4.33
N GLU A 219 -35.59 23.55 3.20
CA GLU A 219 -36.82 22.74 3.15
C GLU A 219 -36.57 21.34 3.70
N ILE A 220 -35.49 20.68 3.27
CA ILE A 220 -35.08 19.35 3.75
C ILE A 220 -34.80 19.42 5.27
N LEU A 221 -33.97 20.35 5.72
CA LEU A 221 -33.52 20.44 7.11
C LEU A 221 -34.64 20.81 8.07
N LYS A 222 -35.65 21.59 7.63
CA LYS A 222 -36.83 21.99 8.42
C LYS A 222 -37.98 20.98 8.38
N SER A 223 -37.83 19.87 7.63
CA SER A 223 -38.80 18.79 7.65
C SER A 223 -38.99 18.23 9.08
N PRO A 224 -40.11 17.59 9.38
CA PRO A 224 -40.41 17.13 10.75
C PRO A 224 -39.28 16.31 11.34
N PRO A 225 -38.76 16.64 12.53
CA PRO A 225 -37.69 15.88 13.16
C PRO A 225 -38.19 14.52 13.67
N LEU A 226 -37.27 13.58 13.88
CA LEU A 226 -37.60 12.32 14.54
C LEU A 226 -38.07 12.57 15.98
N PRO A 227 -39.10 11.88 16.45
CA PRO A 227 -39.48 11.87 17.88
C PRO A 227 -38.43 11.02 18.63
N VAL A 228 -37.60 11.65 19.42
CA VAL A 228 -36.57 11.03 20.24
C VAL A 228 -36.76 11.27 21.71
N ALA A 229 -36.24 10.41 22.58
CA ALA A 229 -36.30 10.57 24.01
C ALA A 229 -35.53 11.83 24.47
N GLU A 230 -35.94 12.39 25.60
CA GLU A 230 -35.26 13.51 26.26
C GLU A 230 -33.76 13.14 26.50
N GLY A 231 -32.85 14.10 26.25
CA GLY A 231 -31.41 13.93 26.38
C GLY A 231 -30.69 13.29 25.16
N VAL A 232 -31.42 12.71 24.20
CA VAL A 232 -30.78 12.11 23.01
C VAL A 232 -30.18 13.19 22.11
N VAL A 233 -30.88 14.30 21.91
CA VAL A 233 -30.43 15.42 21.07
C VAL A 233 -29.16 16.05 21.65
N GLU A 234 -29.19 16.33 22.96
CA GLU A 234 -28.09 16.94 23.70
C GLU A 234 -26.84 16.04 23.65
N ALA A 235 -27.00 14.76 23.98
CA ALA A 235 -25.88 13.80 23.97
C ALA A 235 -25.29 13.61 22.55
N ALA A 236 -26.14 13.48 21.52
CA ALA A 236 -25.70 13.35 20.16
C ALA A 236 -25.00 14.62 19.64
N THR A 237 -25.55 15.80 19.98
CA THR A 237 -24.95 17.09 19.62
C THR A 237 -23.58 17.27 20.26
N GLN A 238 -23.44 16.93 21.55
CA GLN A 238 -22.13 16.95 22.22
C GLN A 238 -21.13 15.99 21.57
N HIS A 239 -21.57 14.77 21.21
CA HIS A 239 -20.71 13.82 20.52
C HIS A 239 -20.29 14.35 19.14
N ILE A 240 -21.20 14.92 18.36
CA ILE A 240 -20.89 15.57 17.07
C ILE A 240 -19.87 16.69 17.26
N ALA A 241 -20.03 17.53 18.26
CA ALA A 241 -19.08 18.60 18.57
C ALA A 241 -17.65 18.10 18.86
N LEU A 242 -17.50 16.89 19.40
CA LEU A 242 -16.20 16.22 19.59
C LEU A 242 -15.67 15.55 18.30
N LEU A 243 -16.55 15.16 17.38
CA LEU A 243 -16.15 14.52 16.12
C LEU A 243 -15.70 15.52 15.06
N LEU A 244 -16.37 16.67 14.93
CA LEU A 244 -16.12 17.64 13.85
C LEU A 244 -14.67 18.14 13.81
N PRO A 245 -14.03 18.59 14.90
CA PRO A 245 -12.63 19.03 14.86
C PRO A 245 -11.68 17.93 14.42
N ARG A 246 -11.95 16.68 14.80
CA ARG A 246 -11.15 15.52 14.40
C ARG A 246 -11.32 15.21 12.92
N LEU A 247 -12.54 15.30 12.38
CA LEU A 247 -12.83 15.16 10.96
C LEU A 247 -12.10 16.21 10.14
N CYS A 248 -12.18 17.48 10.54
CA CYS A 248 -11.48 18.57 9.88
C CYS A 248 -9.97 18.33 9.85
N LEU A 249 -9.37 18.01 11.01
CA LEU A 249 -7.93 17.75 11.13
C LEU A 249 -7.48 16.58 10.24
N VAL A 250 -8.18 15.44 10.34
CA VAL A 250 -7.83 14.24 9.55
C VAL A 250 -8.00 14.50 8.06
N ASN A 251 -9.05 15.23 7.65
CA ASN A 251 -9.24 15.59 6.24
C ASN A 251 -8.14 16.50 5.71
N ASP A 252 -7.70 17.49 6.49
CA ASP A 252 -6.62 18.40 6.13
C ASP A 252 -5.28 17.65 6.03
N GLN A 253 -4.96 16.79 6.99
CA GLN A 253 -3.77 15.95 6.95
C GLN A 253 -3.78 15.02 5.73
N ARG A 254 -4.92 14.39 5.42
CA ARG A 254 -5.08 13.56 4.23
C ARG A 254 -4.81 14.34 2.95
N ARG A 255 -5.35 15.56 2.84
CA ARG A 255 -5.11 16.44 1.69
C ARG A 255 -3.65 16.84 1.55
N GLN A 256 -2.99 17.20 2.67
CA GLN A 256 -1.57 17.52 2.70
C GLN A 256 -0.69 16.34 2.27
N CYS A 257 -1.00 15.13 2.77
CA CYS A 257 -0.31 13.91 2.33
C CYS A 257 -0.49 13.66 0.82
N GLY A 258 -1.71 13.82 0.30
CA GLY A 258 -1.98 13.69 -1.14
C GLY A 258 -1.13 14.68 -1.97
N GLN A 259 -1.11 15.95 -1.59
CA GLN A 259 -0.27 16.96 -2.25
C GLN A 259 1.24 16.65 -2.15
N HIS A 260 1.67 16.04 -1.04
CA HIS A 260 3.07 15.63 -0.90
C HIS A 260 3.38 14.45 -1.82
N MET A 261 2.49 13.46 -1.90
CA MET A 261 2.62 12.34 -2.85
C MET A 261 2.72 12.84 -4.29
N ASP A 262 1.84 13.78 -4.70
CA ASP A 262 1.87 14.36 -6.05
C ASP A 262 3.21 15.07 -6.33
N ARG A 263 3.74 15.81 -5.36
CA ARG A 263 5.07 16.46 -5.50
C ARG A 263 6.20 15.44 -5.65
N LEU A 264 6.19 14.34 -4.89
CA LEU A 264 7.19 13.28 -5.00
C LEU A 264 7.09 12.54 -6.35
N VAL A 265 5.87 12.22 -6.79
CA VAL A 265 5.63 11.61 -8.11
C VAL A 265 6.13 12.53 -9.22
N LYS A 266 5.88 13.84 -9.11
CA LYS A 266 6.38 14.82 -10.07
C LYS A 266 7.92 14.88 -10.07
N LYS A 267 8.56 14.92 -8.91
CA LYS A 267 10.02 14.87 -8.79
C LYS A 267 10.63 13.62 -9.43
N LEU A 268 10.00 12.46 -9.25
CA LEU A 268 10.41 11.22 -9.91
C LEU A 268 10.30 11.30 -11.46
N GLY A 269 9.46 12.19 -11.99
CA GLY A 269 9.34 12.45 -13.44
C GLY A 269 10.29 13.52 -14.00
N GLU A 270 10.85 14.41 -13.15
CA GLU A 270 11.58 15.62 -13.58
C GLU A 270 13.10 15.53 -13.47
N THR A 271 13.70 14.44 -12.99
CA THR A 271 15.15 14.40 -12.76
C THR A 271 15.92 14.46 -14.10
N GLU A 272 16.46 15.63 -14.38
CA GLU A 272 17.49 15.85 -15.40
C GLU A 272 18.81 15.25 -14.89
N ASP A 273 19.68 14.78 -15.71
CA ASP A 273 21.05 14.30 -15.39
C ASP A 273 21.13 13.07 -14.47
N ALA A 274 20.47 12.03 -14.86
CA ALA A 274 20.65 10.76 -14.22
C ALA A 274 21.85 9.99 -14.80
N GLN A 275 22.67 9.45 -13.91
CA GLN A 275 23.67 8.43 -14.27
C GLN A 275 23.01 7.28 -15.07
N PRO A 276 23.76 6.54 -15.92
CA PRO A 276 23.21 5.45 -16.74
C PRO A 276 22.52 4.40 -15.84
N GLY A 277 21.21 4.41 -15.77
CA GLY A 277 20.38 3.58 -14.88
C GLY A 277 19.15 4.30 -14.35
N THR A 278 19.24 5.59 -14.02
CA THR A 278 18.16 6.40 -13.44
C THR A 278 17.12 6.89 -14.47
N LYS A 279 17.49 7.00 -15.76
CA LYS A 279 16.57 7.40 -16.85
C LYS A 279 15.35 6.49 -16.99
N ARG A 280 15.44 5.22 -16.57
CA ARG A 280 14.32 4.28 -16.67
C ARG A 280 13.21 4.59 -15.67
N GLU A 281 13.54 4.96 -14.43
CA GLU A 281 12.55 5.17 -13.37
C GLU A 281 11.66 6.39 -13.64
N HIS A 282 12.23 7.49 -14.11
CA HIS A 282 11.47 8.70 -14.43
C HIS A 282 10.48 8.48 -15.58
N ARG A 283 10.89 7.74 -16.60
CA ARG A 283 10.00 7.36 -17.69
C ARG A 283 8.93 6.35 -17.25
N ASP A 284 9.20 5.55 -16.24
CA ASP A 284 8.22 4.63 -15.66
C ASP A 284 7.05 5.37 -15.02
N VAL A 285 7.31 6.49 -14.37
CA VAL A 285 6.27 7.38 -13.80
C VAL A 285 5.35 7.91 -14.91
N GLU A 286 5.93 8.41 -16.00
CA GLU A 286 5.17 8.92 -17.14
C GLU A 286 4.33 7.83 -17.79
N ILE A 287 4.91 6.66 -18.01
CA ILE A 287 4.23 5.48 -18.57
C ILE A 287 3.08 5.04 -17.68
N LEU A 288 3.28 5.04 -16.35
CA LEU A 288 2.23 4.69 -15.41
C LEU A 288 1.10 5.72 -15.40
N LEU A 289 1.42 7.01 -15.39
CA LEU A 289 0.43 8.09 -15.43
C LEU A 289 -0.32 8.17 -16.77
N SER A 290 0.29 7.69 -17.87
CA SER A 290 -0.38 7.61 -19.17
C SER A 290 -1.48 6.55 -19.22
N GLN A 291 -1.48 5.61 -18.26
CA GLN A 291 -2.49 4.55 -18.23
C GLN A 291 -3.87 5.12 -17.87
N PRO A 292 -4.94 4.74 -18.60
CA PRO A 292 -6.28 5.22 -18.30
C PRO A 292 -6.72 4.79 -16.89
N GLY A 293 -7.30 5.74 -16.15
CA GLY A 293 -7.76 5.53 -14.77
C GLY A 293 -6.69 5.56 -13.68
N VAL A 294 -5.44 5.85 -14.03
CA VAL A 294 -4.36 6.06 -13.05
C VAL A 294 -4.30 7.53 -12.68
N GLY A 295 -4.64 7.84 -11.43
CA GLY A 295 -4.43 9.14 -10.81
C GLY A 295 -3.21 9.14 -9.89
N GLY A 296 -2.82 10.32 -9.36
CA GLY A 296 -1.63 10.49 -8.52
C GLY A 296 -1.53 9.51 -7.34
N ILE A 297 -2.63 9.27 -6.62
CA ILE A 297 -2.66 8.34 -5.48
C ILE A 297 -2.39 6.89 -5.91
N VAL A 298 -2.98 6.45 -7.03
CA VAL A 298 -2.76 5.11 -7.57
C VAL A 298 -1.31 4.98 -8.04
N ALA A 299 -0.81 5.96 -8.81
CA ALA A 299 0.57 5.97 -9.28
C ALA A 299 1.56 5.93 -8.11
N ALA A 300 1.39 6.80 -7.12
CA ALA A 300 2.23 6.82 -5.93
C ALA A 300 2.24 5.48 -5.18
N THR A 301 1.07 4.86 -5.00
CA THR A 301 0.97 3.56 -4.31
C THR A 301 1.63 2.43 -5.11
N VAL A 302 1.44 2.42 -6.43
CA VAL A 302 2.03 1.39 -7.31
C VAL A 302 3.55 1.53 -7.37
N LEU A 303 4.08 2.74 -7.52
CA LEU A 303 5.52 3.01 -7.49
C LEU A 303 6.15 2.61 -6.15
N ALA A 304 5.49 2.97 -5.05
CA ALA A 304 5.99 2.72 -3.71
C ALA A 304 5.95 1.23 -3.29
N GLU A 305 4.86 0.54 -3.56
CA GLU A 305 4.62 -0.83 -3.06
C GLU A 305 4.99 -1.92 -4.08
N ALA A 306 5.22 -1.54 -5.35
CA ALA A 306 5.59 -2.46 -6.43
C ALA A 306 6.90 -2.04 -7.14
N HIS A 307 7.76 -1.25 -6.51
CA HIS A 307 8.99 -0.74 -7.09
C HIS A 307 9.84 -1.85 -7.75
N GLN A 308 10.23 -2.87 -7.00
CA GLN A 308 11.06 -3.96 -7.53
C GLN A 308 10.46 -4.69 -8.75
N PRO A 309 9.22 -5.20 -8.73
CA PRO A 309 8.65 -5.84 -9.91
C PRO A 309 8.47 -4.90 -11.11
N LEU A 310 8.33 -3.59 -10.90
CA LEU A 310 8.31 -2.60 -11.98
C LEU A 310 9.69 -2.45 -12.62
N VAL A 311 10.74 -2.23 -11.82
CA VAL A 311 12.12 -2.11 -12.29
C VAL A 311 12.57 -3.39 -13.00
N GLN A 312 12.27 -4.55 -12.45
CA GLN A 312 12.59 -5.85 -13.03
C GLN A 312 11.71 -6.22 -14.25
N ARG A 313 10.68 -5.40 -14.58
CA ARG A 313 9.72 -5.72 -15.65
C ARG A 313 9.04 -7.08 -15.47
N ASN A 314 8.85 -7.51 -14.21
CA ASN A 314 8.35 -8.82 -13.89
C ASN A 314 6.82 -8.82 -13.68
N TYR A 315 6.10 -9.11 -14.75
CA TYR A 315 4.63 -9.21 -14.74
C TYR A 315 4.11 -10.24 -13.72
N HIS A 316 4.73 -11.41 -13.64
CA HIS A 316 4.26 -12.50 -12.77
C HIS A 316 4.40 -12.16 -11.30
N VAL A 317 5.49 -11.50 -10.92
CA VAL A 317 5.70 -11.01 -9.55
C VAL A 317 4.72 -9.89 -9.24
N LEU A 318 4.54 -8.92 -10.14
CA LEU A 318 3.60 -7.79 -9.94
C LEU A 318 2.17 -8.27 -9.71
N ARG A 319 1.63 -9.13 -10.56
CA ARG A 319 0.27 -9.67 -10.43
C ARG A 319 0.09 -10.53 -9.18
N THR A 320 1.15 -11.21 -8.74
CA THR A 320 1.14 -12.01 -7.51
C THR A 320 1.16 -11.11 -6.27
N CYS A 321 2.07 -10.15 -6.22
CA CYS A 321 2.16 -9.18 -5.13
C CYS A 321 0.87 -8.36 -4.97
N GLY A 322 0.24 -7.97 -6.08
CA GLY A 322 -1.02 -7.22 -6.07
C GLY A 322 -2.28 -8.07 -5.86
N GLY A 323 -2.15 -9.39 -5.67
CA GLY A 323 -3.28 -10.29 -5.44
C GLY A 323 -4.22 -10.45 -6.63
N ILE A 324 -3.74 -10.16 -7.85
CA ILE A 324 -4.45 -10.34 -9.12
C ILE A 324 -4.39 -11.81 -9.56
N ALA A 325 -3.20 -12.44 -9.43
CA ALA A 325 -3.01 -13.85 -9.73
C ALA A 325 -3.79 -14.73 -8.75
N PRO A 326 -4.64 -15.65 -9.23
CA PRO A 326 -5.33 -16.61 -8.36
C PRO A 326 -4.35 -17.62 -7.75
N VAL A 327 -4.84 -18.39 -6.78
CA VAL A 327 -4.17 -19.58 -6.25
C VAL A 327 -4.92 -20.81 -6.75
N THR A 328 -4.24 -21.65 -7.52
CA THR A 328 -4.77 -22.94 -7.95
C THR A 328 -4.28 -24.01 -6.98
N ARG A 329 -5.20 -24.80 -6.46
CA ARG A 329 -4.93 -26.02 -5.72
C ARG A 329 -5.47 -27.18 -6.52
N GLN A 330 -4.60 -28.12 -6.88
CA GLN A 330 -5.00 -29.30 -7.62
C GLN A 330 -4.52 -30.53 -6.85
N SER A 331 -5.44 -31.46 -6.64
CA SER A 331 -5.16 -32.77 -6.03
C SER A 331 -5.98 -33.83 -6.78
N GLY A 332 -5.32 -34.73 -7.46
CA GLY A 332 -5.97 -35.72 -8.31
C GLY A 332 -6.87 -35.06 -9.36
N LYS A 333 -8.16 -35.44 -9.35
CA LYS A 333 -9.17 -34.91 -10.29
C LYS A 333 -9.76 -33.56 -9.86
N THR A 334 -9.49 -33.09 -8.64
CA THR A 334 -10.09 -31.86 -8.10
C THR A 334 -9.17 -30.66 -8.36
N ARG A 335 -9.68 -29.64 -9.06
CA ARG A 335 -9.02 -28.37 -9.30
C ARG A 335 -9.82 -27.24 -8.70
N ASN A 336 -9.30 -26.60 -7.67
CA ASN A 336 -9.92 -25.44 -7.01
C ASN A 336 -9.07 -24.16 -7.27
N VAL A 337 -9.74 -23.10 -7.72
CA VAL A 337 -9.12 -21.82 -8.02
C VAL A 337 -9.69 -20.76 -7.09
N THR A 338 -8.89 -20.27 -6.16
CA THR A 338 -9.30 -19.31 -5.14
C THR A 338 -8.59 -17.97 -5.28
N MET A 339 -9.15 -16.95 -4.65
CA MET A 339 -8.49 -15.64 -4.56
C MET A 339 -7.20 -15.76 -3.72
N ARG A 340 -6.15 -15.06 -4.16
CA ARG A 340 -4.91 -14.96 -3.40
C ARG A 340 -5.07 -13.98 -2.23
N TYR A 341 -4.96 -14.48 -1.01
CA TYR A 341 -4.97 -13.63 0.20
C TYR A 341 -3.56 -13.16 0.60
N ALA A 342 -2.54 -14.00 0.40
CA ALA A 342 -1.15 -13.66 0.64
C ALA A 342 -0.61 -12.72 -0.45
N CYS A 343 -0.81 -11.41 -0.26
CA CYS A 343 -0.41 -10.36 -1.18
C CYS A 343 -0.21 -9.04 -0.43
N ASN A 344 0.36 -8.03 -1.07
CA ASN A 344 0.39 -6.68 -0.56
C ASN A 344 -1.02 -6.07 -0.63
N HIS A 345 -1.65 -5.89 0.54
CA HIS A 345 -3.02 -5.41 0.64
C HIS A 345 -3.19 -3.95 0.16
N ARG A 346 -2.14 -3.10 0.25
CA ARG A 346 -2.17 -1.73 -0.25
C ARG A 346 -2.18 -1.72 -1.77
N LEU A 347 -1.29 -2.49 -2.37
CA LEU A 347 -1.21 -2.64 -3.82
C LEU A 347 -2.50 -3.26 -4.39
N ARG A 348 -3.05 -4.29 -3.74
CA ARG A 348 -4.33 -4.88 -4.14
C ARG A 348 -5.46 -3.86 -4.16
N GLN A 349 -5.50 -2.96 -3.18
CA GLN A 349 -6.53 -1.94 -3.15
C GLN A 349 -6.29 -0.85 -4.20
N ALA A 350 -5.05 -0.44 -4.44
CA ALA A 350 -4.72 0.47 -5.54
C ALA A 350 -5.16 -0.12 -6.89
N PHE A 351 -4.92 -1.40 -7.12
CA PHE A 351 -5.40 -2.10 -8.32
C PHE A 351 -6.93 -2.21 -8.39
N HIS A 352 -7.59 -2.37 -7.25
CA HIS A 352 -9.06 -2.35 -7.22
C HIS A 352 -9.61 -0.98 -7.63
N TRP A 353 -9.06 0.10 -7.11
CA TRP A 353 -9.46 1.47 -7.49
C TRP A 353 -9.15 1.76 -8.95
N TRP A 354 -7.96 1.40 -9.41
CA TRP A 354 -7.60 1.53 -10.82
C TRP A 354 -8.54 0.72 -11.72
N GLY A 355 -8.86 -0.53 -11.35
CA GLY A 355 -9.83 -1.36 -12.07
C GLY A 355 -11.22 -0.72 -12.20
N ASN A 356 -11.72 -0.10 -11.13
CA ASN A 356 -12.98 0.65 -11.18
C ASN A 356 -12.88 1.88 -12.09
N ALA A 357 -11.84 2.68 -11.93
CA ALA A 357 -11.64 3.90 -12.71
C ALA A 357 -11.48 3.60 -14.21
N VAL A 358 -10.69 2.57 -14.55
CA VAL A 358 -10.49 2.21 -15.96
C VAL A 358 -11.77 1.67 -16.61
N CYS A 359 -12.63 0.99 -15.88
CA CYS A 359 -13.92 0.57 -16.40
C CYS A 359 -14.86 1.75 -16.71
N GLN A 360 -14.67 2.90 -16.07
CA GLN A 360 -15.46 4.11 -16.33
C GLN A 360 -14.94 4.92 -17.53
N CYS A 361 -13.63 4.90 -17.77
CA CYS A 361 -13.00 5.77 -18.78
C CYS A 361 -12.53 5.03 -20.04
N ASP A 362 -12.47 3.69 -20.05
CA ASP A 362 -12.02 2.89 -21.19
C ASP A 362 -13.09 1.88 -21.63
N PRO A 363 -13.73 2.08 -22.81
CA PRO A 363 -14.76 1.18 -23.33
C PRO A 363 -14.31 -0.28 -23.48
N LYS A 364 -13.03 -0.54 -23.83
CA LYS A 364 -12.48 -1.89 -23.98
C LYS A 364 -12.39 -2.59 -22.60
N ALA A 365 -12.02 -1.86 -21.56
CA ALA A 365 -12.00 -2.38 -20.19
C ALA A 365 -13.41 -2.63 -19.67
N HIS A 366 -14.34 -1.73 -19.93
CA HIS A 366 -15.75 -1.87 -19.58
C HIS A 366 -16.38 -3.11 -20.25
N ALA A 367 -16.15 -3.31 -21.54
CA ALA A 367 -16.66 -4.47 -22.27
C ALA A 367 -16.15 -5.80 -21.66
N LEU A 368 -14.85 -5.88 -21.33
CA LEU A 368 -14.25 -7.02 -20.66
C LEU A 368 -14.88 -7.26 -19.26
N TYR A 369 -15.10 -6.19 -18.51
CA TYR A 369 -15.79 -6.28 -17.21
C TYR A 369 -17.21 -6.86 -17.38
N LEU A 370 -18.01 -6.36 -18.32
CA LEU A 370 -19.38 -6.85 -18.58
C LEU A 370 -19.38 -8.30 -19.05
N GLU A 371 -18.43 -8.71 -19.90
CA GLU A 371 -18.26 -10.10 -20.33
C GLU A 371 -18.11 -11.04 -19.11
N HIS A 372 -17.19 -10.70 -18.19
CA HIS A 372 -17.01 -11.47 -16.96
C HIS A 372 -18.26 -11.45 -16.06
N ARG A 373 -19.01 -10.34 -16.00
CA ARG A 373 -20.27 -10.27 -15.25
C ARG A 373 -21.36 -11.17 -15.86
N ARG A 374 -21.42 -11.26 -17.18
CA ARG A 374 -22.32 -12.18 -17.90
C ARG A 374 -22.00 -13.65 -17.63
N MET A 375 -20.73 -13.98 -17.34
CA MET A 375 -20.30 -15.33 -16.90
C MET A 375 -20.58 -15.59 -15.40
N ASN A 376 -21.43 -14.81 -14.75
CA ASN A 376 -21.74 -14.88 -13.32
C ASN A 376 -20.52 -14.70 -12.38
N HIS A 377 -19.45 -14.07 -12.84
CA HIS A 377 -18.34 -13.72 -11.97
C HIS A 377 -18.73 -12.57 -11.04
N SER A 378 -18.31 -12.65 -9.77
CA SER A 378 -18.51 -11.54 -8.82
C SER A 378 -17.83 -10.26 -9.32
N HIS A 379 -18.30 -9.09 -8.86
CA HIS A 379 -17.71 -7.79 -9.17
C HIS A 379 -16.18 -7.78 -8.99
N ALA A 380 -15.70 -8.22 -7.83
CA ALA A 380 -14.28 -8.26 -7.53
C ALA A 380 -13.48 -9.23 -8.44
N ARG A 381 -14.09 -10.34 -8.90
CA ARG A 381 -13.45 -11.25 -9.85
C ARG A 381 -13.35 -10.63 -11.25
N ALA A 382 -14.41 -9.98 -11.71
CA ALA A 382 -14.42 -9.28 -12.98
C ALA A 382 -13.39 -8.15 -13.02
N LEU A 383 -13.30 -7.34 -11.97
CA LEU A 383 -12.27 -6.31 -11.86
C LEU A 383 -10.85 -6.88 -11.89
N ARG A 384 -10.59 -8.02 -11.21
CA ARG A 384 -9.26 -8.65 -11.29
C ARG A 384 -8.90 -9.10 -12.70
N ALA A 385 -9.86 -9.59 -13.49
CA ALA A 385 -9.61 -9.94 -14.88
C ALA A 385 -9.25 -8.72 -15.74
N VAL A 386 -9.96 -7.61 -15.54
CA VAL A 386 -9.62 -6.31 -16.18
C VAL A 386 -8.23 -5.87 -15.78
N MET A 387 -7.90 -5.93 -14.48
CA MET A 387 -6.59 -5.52 -13.98
C MET A 387 -5.48 -6.43 -14.47
N ASP A 388 -5.70 -7.74 -14.56
CA ASP A 388 -4.68 -8.66 -15.11
C ASP A 388 -4.27 -8.25 -16.53
N ARG A 389 -5.25 -7.93 -17.38
CA ARG A 389 -4.99 -7.40 -18.72
C ARG A 389 -4.30 -6.03 -18.69
N ARG A 390 -4.69 -5.13 -17.77
CA ARG A 390 -4.06 -3.81 -17.63
C ARG A 390 -2.62 -3.88 -17.17
N LEU A 391 -2.31 -4.76 -16.23
CA LEU A 391 -0.93 -4.98 -15.79
C LEU A 391 -0.05 -5.53 -16.92
N ASN A 392 -0.60 -6.39 -17.77
CA ASN A 392 0.13 -6.88 -18.94
C ASN A 392 0.42 -5.74 -19.94
N ILE A 393 -0.56 -4.87 -20.21
CA ILE A 393 -0.37 -3.68 -21.05
C ILE A 393 0.67 -2.73 -20.44
N LEU A 394 0.55 -2.43 -19.14
CA LEU A 394 1.54 -1.61 -18.43
C LEU A 394 2.95 -2.17 -18.59
N MET A 395 3.13 -3.49 -18.38
CA MET A 395 4.43 -4.13 -18.54
C MET A 395 4.96 -4.08 -19.98
N ALA A 396 4.08 -4.18 -20.97
CA ALA A 396 4.48 -4.00 -22.37
C ALA A 396 4.97 -2.56 -22.63
N CYS A 397 4.25 -1.55 -22.13
CA CYS A 397 4.66 -0.15 -22.23
C CYS A 397 6.01 0.10 -21.52
N LEU A 398 6.18 -0.45 -20.31
CA LEU A 398 7.41 -0.31 -19.54
C LEU A 398 8.63 -0.97 -20.23
N ARG A 399 8.44 -2.13 -20.89
CA ARG A 399 9.50 -2.81 -21.64
C ARG A 399 9.88 -2.05 -22.92
N SER A 400 8.88 -1.53 -23.63
CA SER A 400 9.12 -0.77 -24.86
C SER A 400 9.56 0.67 -24.62
N GLY A 401 9.35 1.21 -23.39
CA GLY A 401 9.60 2.59 -23.05
C GLY A 401 8.62 3.59 -23.72
N HIS A 402 7.43 3.14 -24.16
CA HIS A 402 6.43 3.98 -24.81
C HIS A 402 5.26 4.29 -23.86
N LEU A 403 4.69 5.47 -23.99
CA LEU A 403 3.46 5.84 -23.30
C LEU A 403 2.29 4.99 -23.82
N TYR A 404 1.26 4.86 -22.98
CA TYR A 404 0.04 4.20 -23.42
C TYR A 404 -0.71 5.05 -24.45
N GLU A 405 -0.94 4.49 -25.62
CA GLU A 405 -1.77 5.06 -26.68
C GLU A 405 -3.01 4.20 -26.87
N ARG A 406 -4.20 4.83 -26.94
CA ARG A 406 -5.49 4.10 -27.01
C ARG A 406 -5.60 3.22 -28.27
N ASP A 407 -4.94 3.57 -29.35
CA ASP A 407 -5.06 2.90 -30.66
C ASP A 407 -3.93 1.93 -30.98
N HIS A 408 -2.84 1.95 -30.21
CA HIS A 408 -1.76 0.97 -30.32
C HIS A 408 -1.91 -0.14 -29.26
N ALA A 409 -2.81 -1.12 -29.53
CA ALA A 409 -2.71 -2.39 -28.81
C ALA A 409 -1.43 -3.11 -29.29
N PRO A 410 -0.47 -3.45 -28.41
CA PRO A 410 0.71 -4.19 -28.85
C PRO A 410 0.27 -5.49 -29.53
N LYS A 411 0.76 -5.71 -30.75
CA LYS A 411 0.59 -6.97 -31.46
C LYS A 411 1.06 -8.08 -30.51
N LYS A 412 0.24 -9.13 -30.36
CA LYS A 412 0.61 -10.34 -29.63
C LYS A 412 1.97 -10.83 -30.10
N GLY A 413 2.99 -10.65 -29.27
CA GLY A 413 4.19 -11.46 -29.33
C GLY A 413 3.78 -12.85 -28.84
N LEU A 414 3.62 -13.75 -29.78
CA LEU A 414 3.66 -15.18 -29.55
C LEU A 414 5.09 -15.50 -29.12
N ASP A 415 5.31 -15.76 -27.84
CA ASP A 415 6.39 -16.58 -27.39
C ASP A 415 5.83 -17.65 -26.46
N ASN A 416 5.49 -18.76 -27.14
CA ASN A 416 5.52 -20.09 -26.56
C ASN A 416 7.00 -20.52 -26.55
N THR A 417 7.59 -20.62 -25.40
CA THR A 417 8.51 -21.71 -25.00
C THR A 417 8.67 -21.68 -23.49
#